data_8b7b9d0bc0792a85e22ad445b3e36a9e
#
_entry.id   8b7b9d0bc0792a85e22ad445b3e36a9e
#
_cell.length_a   1.000
_cell.length_b   1.000
_cell.length_c   1.000
_cell.angle_alpha   90.00
_cell.angle_beta   90.00
_cell.angle_gamma   90.00
#
_symmetry.space_group_name_H-M   'P 1'
#
loop_
_entity.id
_entity.type
_entity.pdbx_description
1 polymer ?
#
loop_
_entity_poly.entity_id
_entity_poly.type
_entity_poly.pdbx_seq_one_letter_code
_entity_poly.pdbx_strand_id
1 'polypeptide(L)'
;MKRVFGLFEVIFDYFYLIVAFLLGLYLLSTSTGNPTRLMAAVMAFILVGGDAFHLLPRIKVILSKNEEKYRDALGVGKQITSITMTVFYLILWEIGQRELNMPLSYLSVVVYGLALIRMGLCLFPQNEWKKRYPSVKWAIARNVPFFLLGCIISFWFYINQNETLAWLWLAILLSFAFYLPVVLWANKNPKVGMMMFPKTIVYLWMLAICLGL
;
A
#
# COMPACT_ATOMS: atom_id res chain seq x y z
N MET A 1 -28.38 -7.34 -4.06
CA MET A 1 -27.12 -7.45 -3.31
C MET A 1 -25.88 -7.00 -4.10
N LYS A 2 -25.56 -7.54 -5.30
CA LYS A 2 -24.35 -7.13 -6.09
C LYS A 2 -24.30 -5.63 -6.42
N ARG A 3 -25.43 -4.97 -6.69
CA ARG A 3 -25.50 -3.54 -7.04
C ARG A 3 -25.24 -2.62 -5.85
N VAL A 4 -25.78 -2.96 -4.70
CA VAL A 4 -25.61 -2.20 -3.44
C VAL A 4 -24.17 -2.28 -2.97
N PHE A 5 -23.57 -3.48 -3.06
CA PHE A 5 -22.16 -3.68 -2.71
C PHE A 5 -21.21 -2.89 -3.62
N GLY A 6 -21.47 -2.88 -4.95
CA GLY A 6 -20.64 -2.09 -5.87
C GLY A 6 -20.73 -0.57 -5.59
N LEU A 7 -21.91 -0.06 -5.24
CA LEU A 7 -22.05 1.36 -4.88
C LEU A 7 -21.31 1.70 -3.58
N PHE A 8 -21.38 0.81 -2.58
CA PHE A 8 -20.61 0.95 -1.34
C PHE A 8 -19.10 0.99 -1.62
N GLU A 9 -18.59 0.10 -2.48
CA GLU A 9 -17.20 0.07 -2.90
C GLU A 9 -16.79 1.42 -3.52
N VAL A 10 -17.59 1.97 -4.43
CA VAL A 10 -17.33 3.27 -5.08
C VAL A 10 -17.25 4.41 -4.06
N ILE A 11 -18.22 4.47 -3.13
CA ILE A 11 -18.24 5.52 -2.09
C ILE A 11 -17.00 5.40 -1.19
N PHE A 12 -16.67 4.18 -0.79
CA PHE A 12 -15.53 3.91 0.07
C PHE A 12 -14.20 4.28 -0.61
N ASP A 13 -14.02 3.93 -1.89
CA ASP A 13 -12.81 4.23 -2.64
C ASP A 13 -12.59 5.75 -2.78
N TYR A 14 -13.65 6.52 -3.08
CA TYR A 14 -13.58 7.99 -3.10
C TYR A 14 -13.28 8.56 -1.71
N PHE A 15 -13.97 8.09 -0.67
CA PHE A 15 -13.72 8.51 0.70
C PHE A 15 -12.26 8.30 1.09
N TYR A 16 -11.72 7.12 0.82
CA TYR A 16 -10.33 6.78 1.09
C TYR A 16 -9.35 7.73 0.39
N LEU A 17 -9.50 7.90 -0.93
CA LEU A 17 -8.59 8.76 -1.70
C LEU A 17 -8.64 10.21 -1.20
N ILE A 18 -9.83 10.73 -0.89
CA ILE A 18 -10.00 12.10 -0.37
C ILE A 18 -9.36 12.23 1.00
N VAL A 19 -9.65 11.33 1.93
CA VAL A 19 -9.10 11.39 3.30
C VAL A 19 -7.58 11.27 3.29
N ALA A 20 -7.02 10.30 2.55
CA ALA A 20 -5.58 10.13 2.46
C ALA A 20 -4.89 11.35 1.83
N PHE A 21 -5.52 11.97 0.80
CA PHE A 21 -5.03 13.20 0.20
C PHE A 21 -5.05 14.37 1.18
N LEU A 22 -6.14 14.56 1.93
CA LEU A 22 -6.25 15.60 2.94
C LEU A 22 -5.24 15.42 4.09
N LEU A 23 -5.00 14.19 4.53
CA LEU A 23 -3.93 13.87 5.49
C LEU A 23 -2.56 14.25 4.93
N GLY A 24 -2.29 13.95 3.66
CA GLY A 24 -1.07 14.37 2.98
C GLY A 24 -0.90 15.89 2.91
N LEU A 25 -1.96 16.63 2.58
CA LEU A 25 -1.95 18.10 2.58
C LEU A 25 -1.71 18.68 3.98
N TYR A 26 -2.34 18.13 4.99
CA TYR A 26 -2.14 18.56 6.37
C TYR A 26 -0.69 18.32 6.82
N LEU A 27 -0.15 17.12 6.58
CA LEU A 27 1.26 16.81 6.86
C LEU A 27 2.21 17.77 6.13
N LEU A 28 1.92 18.08 4.87
CA LEU A 28 2.72 19.03 4.08
C LEU A 28 2.66 20.44 4.65
N SER A 29 1.45 20.95 4.95
CA SER A 29 1.27 22.32 5.46
C SER A 29 1.92 22.54 6.82
N THR A 30 2.11 21.47 7.59
CA THR A 30 2.70 21.51 8.95
C THR A 30 4.14 20.97 9.00
N SER A 31 4.76 20.73 7.83
CA SER A 31 6.11 20.13 7.74
C SER A 31 7.27 21.15 7.84
N THR A 32 6.97 22.46 7.98
CA THR A 32 7.99 23.51 8.01
C THR A 32 9.03 23.24 9.12
N GLY A 33 10.30 23.07 8.72
CA GLY A 33 11.39 22.73 9.64
C GLY A 33 11.44 21.27 10.13
N ASN A 34 10.49 20.42 9.73
CA ASN A 34 10.46 19.00 10.10
C ASN A 34 10.57 18.11 8.85
N PRO A 35 11.76 17.60 8.52
CA PRO A 35 11.97 16.75 7.34
C PRO A 35 11.26 15.39 7.44
N THR A 36 11.07 14.83 8.62
CA THR A 36 10.38 13.55 8.80
C THR A 36 8.89 13.70 8.49
N ARG A 37 8.30 14.81 8.92
CA ARG A 37 6.90 15.13 8.61
C ARG A 37 6.70 15.40 7.11
N LEU A 38 7.68 16.05 6.44
CA LEU A 38 7.68 16.19 4.98
C LEU A 38 7.72 14.83 4.28
N MET A 39 8.54 13.90 4.77
CA MET A 39 8.59 12.53 4.22
C MET A 39 7.25 11.82 4.39
N ALA A 40 6.56 11.99 5.52
CA ALA A 40 5.23 11.43 5.73
C ALA A 40 4.18 12.03 4.77
N ALA A 41 4.28 13.33 4.45
CA ALA A 41 3.44 13.94 3.42
C ALA A 41 3.69 13.35 2.02
N VAL A 42 4.97 13.20 1.63
CA VAL A 42 5.34 12.56 0.36
C VAL A 42 4.84 11.12 0.31
N MET A 43 4.99 10.37 1.40
CA MET A 43 4.48 9.00 1.55
C MET A 43 2.97 8.95 1.32
N ALA A 44 2.20 9.89 1.87
CA ALA A 44 0.75 9.97 1.69
C ALA A 44 0.39 10.24 0.21
N PHE A 45 1.09 11.14 -0.47
CA PHE A 45 0.83 11.42 -1.90
C PHE A 45 1.22 10.25 -2.80
N ILE A 46 2.29 9.51 -2.48
CA ILE A 46 2.67 8.28 -3.20
C ILE A 46 1.60 7.21 -3.03
N LEU A 47 1.05 7.05 -1.82
CA LEU A 47 -0.06 6.13 -1.55
C LEU A 47 -1.29 6.50 -2.39
N VAL A 48 -1.75 7.75 -2.29
CA VAL A 48 -2.93 8.22 -3.03
C VAL A 48 -2.73 8.13 -4.53
N GLY A 49 -1.60 8.62 -5.03
CA GLY A 49 -1.28 8.58 -6.45
C GLY A 49 -1.23 7.16 -6.98
N GLY A 50 -0.51 6.26 -6.30
CA GLY A 50 -0.42 4.86 -6.68
C GLY A 50 -1.77 4.15 -6.69
N ASP A 51 -2.55 4.32 -5.63
CA ASP A 51 -3.86 3.68 -5.52
C ASP A 51 -4.89 4.28 -6.47
N ALA A 52 -4.85 5.58 -6.77
CA ALA A 52 -5.74 6.21 -7.74
C ALA A 52 -5.63 5.56 -9.13
N PHE A 53 -4.42 5.17 -9.57
CA PHE A 53 -4.22 4.47 -10.85
C PHE A 53 -4.97 3.15 -10.92
N HIS A 54 -5.23 2.50 -9.80
CA HIS A 54 -6.00 1.26 -9.74
C HIS A 54 -7.47 1.48 -9.41
N LEU A 55 -7.77 2.32 -8.43
CA LEU A 55 -9.13 2.52 -7.91
C LEU A 55 -10.02 3.29 -8.90
N LEU A 56 -9.51 4.31 -9.58
CA LEU A 56 -10.32 5.06 -10.55
C LEU A 56 -10.80 4.20 -11.73
N PRO A 57 -9.96 3.37 -12.37
CA PRO A 57 -10.46 2.39 -13.35
C PRO A 57 -11.45 1.39 -12.73
N ARG A 58 -11.23 0.96 -11.47
CA ARG A 58 -12.12 0.04 -10.76
C ARG A 58 -13.50 0.65 -10.57
N ILE A 59 -13.59 1.91 -10.13
CA ILE A 59 -14.82 2.67 -10.02
C ILE A 59 -15.55 2.73 -11.37
N LYS A 60 -14.82 3.04 -12.47
CA LYS A 60 -15.39 3.08 -13.82
C LYS A 60 -15.96 1.73 -14.24
N VAL A 61 -15.30 0.62 -13.91
CA VAL A 61 -15.82 -0.74 -14.17
C VAL A 61 -17.13 -0.98 -13.41
N ILE A 62 -17.19 -0.62 -12.13
CA ILE A 62 -18.40 -0.83 -11.31
C ILE A 62 -19.58 -0.04 -11.85
N LEU A 63 -19.37 1.25 -12.21
CA LEU A 63 -20.41 2.13 -12.69
C LEU A 63 -20.88 1.77 -14.10
N SER A 64 -19.94 1.46 -15.01
CA SER A 64 -20.27 1.12 -16.41
C SER A 64 -20.64 -0.33 -16.63
N LYS A 65 -20.34 -1.22 -15.68
CA LYS A 65 -20.46 -2.69 -15.77
C LYS A 65 -19.69 -3.30 -16.96
N ASN A 66 -18.70 -2.59 -17.46
CA ASN A 66 -17.90 -3.00 -18.62
C ASN A 66 -16.42 -3.15 -18.19
N GLU A 67 -16.07 -4.33 -17.68
CA GLU A 67 -14.70 -4.65 -17.24
C GLU A 67 -13.73 -4.69 -18.44
N GLU A 68 -14.19 -5.17 -19.60
CA GLU A 68 -13.35 -5.35 -20.79
C GLU A 68 -12.74 -4.03 -21.24
N LYS A 69 -13.57 -2.97 -21.29
CA LYS A 69 -13.16 -1.61 -21.68
C LYS A 69 -12.03 -1.05 -20.82
N TYR A 70 -11.96 -1.41 -19.54
CA TYR A 70 -11.00 -0.84 -18.57
C TYR A 70 -9.95 -1.85 -18.12
N ARG A 71 -9.89 -3.04 -18.73
CA ARG A 71 -8.99 -4.13 -18.32
C ARG A 71 -7.52 -3.72 -18.34
N ASP A 72 -7.10 -3.05 -19.40
CA ASP A 72 -5.72 -2.56 -19.55
C ASP A 72 -5.38 -1.53 -18.46
N ALA A 73 -6.29 -0.57 -18.22
CA ALA A 73 -6.11 0.43 -17.17
C ALA A 73 -6.03 -0.19 -15.78
N LEU A 74 -6.88 -1.20 -15.48
CA LEU A 74 -6.82 -1.97 -14.25
C LEU A 74 -5.48 -2.70 -14.09
N GLY A 75 -4.98 -3.30 -15.19
CA GLY A 75 -3.71 -4.01 -15.19
C GLY A 75 -2.53 -3.10 -14.90
N VAL A 76 -2.44 -1.99 -15.63
CA VAL A 76 -1.41 -0.95 -15.42
C VAL A 76 -1.53 -0.35 -14.01
N GLY A 77 -2.73 -0.05 -13.56
CA GLY A 77 -2.97 0.46 -12.20
C GLY A 77 -2.46 -0.50 -11.11
N LYS A 78 -2.73 -1.80 -11.22
CA LYS A 78 -2.20 -2.82 -10.29
C LYS A 78 -0.67 -2.86 -10.27
N GLN A 79 -0.02 -2.72 -11.43
CA GLN A 79 1.43 -2.68 -11.53
C GLN A 79 1.99 -1.44 -10.84
N ILE A 80 1.45 -0.25 -11.14
CA ILE A 80 1.85 1.02 -10.52
C ILE A 80 1.67 0.94 -9.01
N THR A 81 0.49 0.55 -8.52
CA THR A 81 0.23 0.40 -7.08
C THR A 81 1.22 -0.58 -6.43
N SER A 82 1.59 -1.68 -7.10
CA SER A 82 2.57 -2.62 -6.55
C SER A 82 3.95 -2.00 -6.35
N ILE A 83 4.38 -1.10 -7.25
CA ILE A 83 5.66 -0.39 -7.17
C ILE A 83 5.57 0.73 -6.12
N THR A 84 4.54 1.57 -6.19
CA THR A 84 4.37 2.71 -5.26
C THR A 84 4.19 2.25 -3.82
N MET A 85 3.55 1.11 -3.58
CA MET A 85 3.48 0.50 -2.25
C MET A 85 4.85 0.07 -1.73
N THR A 86 5.77 -0.35 -2.60
CA THR A 86 7.14 -0.64 -2.17
C THR A 86 7.84 0.65 -1.75
N VAL A 87 7.68 1.73 -2.53
CA VAL A 87 8.24 3.05 -2.20
C VAL A 87 7.62 3.59 -0.90
N PHE A 88 6.32 3.42 -0.68
CA PHE A 88 5.64 3.76 0.57
C PHE A 88 6.33 3.13 1.79
N TYR A 89 6.62 1.83 1.73
CA TYR A 89 7.30 1.13 2.82
C TYR A 89 8.77 1.52 2.97
N LEU A 90 9.46 1.90 1.88
CA LEU A 90 10.81 2.46 1.98
C LEU A 90 10.81 3.82 2.69
N ILE A 91 9.85 4.70 2.38
CA ILE A 91 9.72 5.98 3.07
C ILE A 91 9.38 5.75 4.54
N LEU A 92 8.49 4.80 4.84
CA LEU A 92 8.16 4.44 6.21
C LEU A 92 9.39 3.94 6.99
N TRP A 93 10.27 3.17 6.33
CA TRP A 93 11.57 2.77 6.88
C TRP A 93 12.46 3.98 7.20
N GLU A 94 12.59 4.92 6.27
CA GLU A 94 13.38 6.13 6.45
C GLU A 94 12.85 7.03 7.58
N ILE A 95 11.52 7.15 7.69
CA ILE A 95 10.87 7.84 8.82
C ILE A 95 11.31 7.20 10.13
N GLY A 96 11.24 5.87 10.23
CA GLY A 96 11.66 5.14 11.42
C GLY A 96 13.14 5.34 11.76
N GLN A 97 14.03 5.29 10.76
CA GLN A 97 15.46 5.50 10.96
C GLN A 97 15.77 6.90 11.51
N ARG A 98 15.07 7.92 11.01
CA ARG A 98 15.27 9.32 11.44
C ARG A 98 14.71 9.57 12.84
N GLU A 99 13.47 9.15 13.09
CA GLU A 99 12.81 9.37 14.40
C GLU A 99 13.49 8.63 15.55
N LEU A 100 14.13 7.51 15.26
CA LEU A 100 14.82 6.70 16.26
C LEU A 100 16.33 6.99 16.33
N ASN A 101 16.83 7.98 15.55
CA ASN A 101 18.24 8.37 15.48
C ASN A 101 19.19 7.19 15.25
N MET A 102 18.77 6.23 14.41
CA MET A 102 19.55 5.02 14.18
C MET A 102 20.46 5.17 12.96
N PRO A 103 21.73 4.76 13.07
CA PRO A 103 22.64 4.79 11.93
C PRO A 103 22.23 3.77 10.86
N LEU A 104 22.67 4.02 9.62
CA LEU A 104 22.55 3.05 8.54
C LEU A 104 23.09 1.69 8.99
N SER A 105 22.24 0.69 9.04
CA SER A 105 22.58 -0.66 9.50
C SER A 105 22.57 -1.65 8.34
N TYR A 106 23.19 -2.82 8.55
CA TYR A 106 23.06 -3.95 7.61
C TYR A 106 21.60 -4.28 7.28
N LEU A 107 20.68 -3.98 8.21
CA LEU A 107 19.25 -4.17 8.00
C LEU A 107 18.71 -3.25 6.91
N SER A 108 19.20 -2.01 6.80
CA SER A 108 18.83 -1.10 5.70
C SER A 108 19.22 -1.68 4.34
N VAL A 109 20.41 -2.29 4.23
CA VAL A 109 20.84 -2.95 2.99
C VAL A 109 19.87 -4.09 2.60
N VAL A 110 19.43 -4.88 3.58
CA VAL A 110 18.44 -5.95 3.36
C VAL A 110 17.09 -5.37 2.92
N VAL A 111 16.60 -4.31 3.58
CA VAL A 111 15.33 -3.64 3.24
C VAL A 111 15.38 -3.09 1.81
N TYR A 112 16.42 -2.37 1.43
CA TYR A 112 16.56 -1.86 0.06
C TYR A 112 16.74 -2.99 -0.96
N GLY A 113 17.49 -4.03 -0.63
CA GLY A 113 17.67 -5.21 -1.48
C GLY A 113 16.32 -5.91 -1.77
N LEU A 114 15.52 -6.16 -0.74
CA LEU A 114 14.19 -6.75 -0.88
C LEU A 114 13.24 -5.85 -1.71
N ALA A 115 13.32 -4.53 -1.52
CA ALA A 115 12.53 -3.58 -2.29
C ALA A 115 12.91 -3.60 -3.77
N LEU A 116 14.21 -3.60 -4.10
CA LEU A 116 14.71 -3.68 -5.48
C LEU A 116 14.29 -5.00 -6.15
N ILE A 117 14.45 -6.14 -5.45
CA ILE A 117 14.01 -7.44 -5.94
C ILE A 117 12.51 -7.41 -6.25
N ARG A 118 11.68 -6.88 -5.32
CA ARG A 118 10.25 -6.77 -5.54
C ARG A 118 9.90 -5.89 -6.74
N MET A 119 10.49 -4.69 -6.82
CA MET A 119 10.22 -3.78 -7.94
C MET A 119 10.63 -4.42 -9.27
N GLY A 120 11.80 -5.09 -9.33
CA GLY A 120 12.23 -5.86 -10.48
C GLY A 120 11.22 -6.95 -10.85
N LEU A 121 10.76 -7.75 -9.88
CA LEU A 121 9.75 -8.78 -10.12
C LEU A 121 8.42 -8.21 -10.65
N CYS A 122 8.03 -6.99 -10.26
CA CYS A 122 6.83 -6.34 -10.79
C CYS A 122 6.95 -5.92 -12.27
N LEU A 123 8.15 -5.79 -12.81
CA LEU A 123 8.38 -5.40 -14.21
C LEU A 123 8.30 -6.57 -15.19
N PHE A 124 8.41 -7.81 -14.70
CA PHE A 124 8.38 -8.99 -15.57
C PHE A 124 7.01 -9.18 -16.24
N PRO A 125 6.97 -9.45 -17.55
CA PRO A 125 5.72 -9.64 -18.32
C PRO A 125 4.92 -10.87 -17.87
N GLN A 126 5.57 -11.84 -17.24
CA GLN A 126 4.94 -13.05 -16.68
C GLN A 126 3.95 -12.75 -15.55
N ASN A 127 3.94 -11.53 -15.00
CA ASN A 127 2.90 -11.08 -14.07
C ASN A 127 1.51 -11.05 -14.70
N GLU A 128 1.44 -10.92 -16.04
CA GLU A 128 0.18 -10.92 -16.80
C GLU A 128 -0.85 -9.91 -16.25
N TRP A 129 -0.37 -8.71 -15.89
CA TRP A 129 -1.17 -7.68 -15.22
C TRP A 129 -2.51 -7.37 -15.88
N LYS A 130 -2.57 -7.45 -17.20
CA LYS A 130 -3.76 -7.14 -18.00
C LYS A 130 -4.73 -8.32 -18.13
N LYS A 131 -4.35 -9.54 -17.70
CA LYS A 131 -5.25 -10.69 -17.73
C LYS A 131 -6.28 -10.60 -16.62
N ARG A 132 -7.49 -11.11 -16.88
CA ARG A 132 -8.57 -11.21 -15.90
C ARG A 132 -8.14 -12.06 -14.69
N TYR A 133 -7.44 -13.15 -14.95
CA TYR A 133 -6.86 -14.07 -13.95
C TYR A 133 -5.34 -14.14 -14.15
N PRO A 134 -4.59 -13.20 -13.55
CA PRO A 134 -3.14 -13.20 -13.66
C PRO A 134 -2.51 -14.40 -12.94
N SER A 135 -1.26 -14.71 -13.26
CA SER A 135 -0.52 -15.82 -12.67
C SER A 135 -0.38 -15.70 -11.16
N VAL A 136 -0.96 -16.65 -10.42
CA VAL A 136 -0.85 -16.70 -8.94
C VAL A 136 0.59 -16.98 -8.52
N LYS A 137 1.36 -17.77 -9.28
CA LYS A 137 2.77 -18.05 -8.99
C LYS A 137 3.59 -16.76 -9.00
N TRP A 138 3.43 -15.91 -10.00
CA TRP A 138 4.10 -14.61 -10.08
C TRP A 138 3.57 -13.62 -9.04
N ALA A 139 2.27 -13.69 -8.71
CA ALA A 139 1.72 -12.94 -7.60
C ALA A 139 2.40 -13.30 -6.27
N ILE A 140 2.63 -14.58 -5.99
CA ILE A 140 3.35 -15.03 -4.80
C ILE A 140 4.81 -14.59 -4.88
N ALA A 141 5.51 -14.84 -6.00
CA ALA A 141 6.92 -14.53 -6.16
C ALA A 141 7.25 -13.05 -5.85
N ARG A 142 6.45 -12.09 -6.37
CA ARG A 142 6.65 -10.67 -6.09
C ARG A 142 6.21 -10.25 -4.68
N ASN A 143 5.30 -10.99 -4.04
CA ASN A 143 4.81 -10.64 -2.71
C ASN A 143 5.64 -11.27 -1.58
N VAL A 144 6.46 -12.31 -1.83
CA VAL A 144 7.38 -12.85 -0.83
C VAL A 144 8.39 -11.78 -0.36
N PRO A 145 9.19 -11.12 -1.24
CA PRO A 145 10.10 -10.07 -0.79
C PRO A 145 9.37 -8.88 -0.14
N PHE A 146 8.12 -8.58 -0.56
CA PHE A 146 7.32 -7.54 0.08
C PHE A 146 6.88 -7.89 1.48
N PHE A 147 6.47 -9.11 1.70
CA PHE A 147 6.10 -9.60 3.02
C PHE A 147 7.31 -9.61 3.97
N LEU A 148 8.46 -10.10 3.50
CA LEU A 148 9.70 -10.09 4.29
C LEU A 148 10.10 -8.66 4.65
N LEU A 149 10.06 -7.72 3.71
CA LEU A 149 10.30 -6.31 3.94
C LEU A 149 9.34 -5.74 5.01
N GLY A 150 8.05 -6.03 4.88
CA GLY A 150 7.04 -5.62 5.87
C GLY A 150 7.28 -6.21 7.26
N CYS A 151 7.67 -7.49 7.34
CA CYS A 151 8.01 -8.13 8.62
C CYS A 151 9.23 -7.47 9.27
N ILE A 152 10.27 -7.16 8.50
CA ILE A 152 11.48 -6.49 9.01
C ILE A 152 11.12 -5.11 9.56
N ILE A 153 10.38 -4.30 8.80
CA ILE A 153 9.98 -2.95 9.21
C ILE A 153 9.06 -3.02 10.44
N SER A 154 8.08 -3.94 10.44
CA SER A 154 7.20 -4.11 11.59
C SER A 154 7.96 -4.52 12.85
N PHE A 155 8.85 -5.51 12.75
CA PHE A 155 9.68 -5.96 13.86
C PHE A 155 10.58 -4.84 14.37
N TRP A 156 11.16 -4.04 13.48
CA TRP A 156 11.96 -2.88 13.82
C TRP A 156 11.17 -1.86 14.66
N PHE A 157 9.97 -1.48 14.23
CA PHE A 157 9.10 -0.58 15.01
C PHE A 157 8.64 -1.21 16.33
N TYR A 158 8.52 -2.53 16.41
CA TYR A 158 8.14 -3.22 17.64
C TYR A 158 9.24 -3.14 18.70
N ILE A 159 10.51 -3.31 18.33
CA ILE A 159 11.63 -3.32 19.28
C ILE A 159 12.10 -1.90 19.65
N ASN A 160 11.91 -0.92 18.77
CA ASN A 160 12.35 0.47 18.94
C ASN A 160 11.15 1.40 19.09
N GLN A 161 10.23 1.09 19.99
CA GLN A 161 9.03 1.89 20.21
C GLN A 161 9.38 3.27 20.75
N ASN A 162 8.72 4.29 20.18
CA ASN A 162 8.57 5.61 20.78
C ASN A 162 7.08 5.95 20.90
N GLU A 163 6.73 6.99 21.66
CA GLU A 163 5.33 7.35 21.91
C GLU A 163 4.57 7.67 20.61
N THR A 164 5.24 8.32 19.67
CA THR A 164 4.63 8.77 18.40
C THR A 164 4.33 7.62 17.44
N LEU A 165 5.26 6.67 17.29
CA LEU A 165 5.20 5.61 16.26
C LEU A 165 4.85 4.24 16.87
N ALA A 166 4.43 4.19 18.13
CA ALA A 166 4.22 2.98 18.90
C ALA A 166 3.34 1.92 18.22
N TRP A 167 2.34 2.34 17.45
CA TRP A 167 1.37 1.44 16.83
C TRP A 167 1.66 1.09 15.37
N LEU A 168 2.73 1.63 14.77
CA LEU A 168 3.06 1.35 13.36
C LEU A 168 3.33 -0.13 13.10
N TRP A 169 4.01 -0.82 14.01
CA TRP A 169 4.28 -2.25 13.86
C TRP A 169 2.98 -3.07 13.70
N LEU A 170 1.97 -2.76 14.51
CA LEU A 170 0.69 -3.45 14.46
C LEU A 170 -0.08 -3.11 13.17
N ALA A 171 -0.08 -1.82 12.78
CA ALA A 171 -0.72 -1.39 11.53
C ALA A 171 -0.07 -2.09 10.32
N ILE A 172 1.26 -2.22 10.27
CA ILE A 172 1.96 -2.95 9.22
C ILE A 172 1.52 -4.41 9.19
N LEU A 173 1.53 -5.13 10.32
CA LEU A 173 1.11 -6.53 10.39
C LEU A 173 -0.33 -6.71 9.94
N LEU A 174 -1.25 -5.86 10.39
CA LEU A 174 -2.66 -5.91 10.00
C LEU A 174 -2.84 -5.67 8.50
N SER A 175 -2.07 -4.75 7.90
CA SER A 175 -2.13 -4.51 6.45
C SER A 175 -1.80 -5.79 5.66
N PHE A 176 -0.77 -6.53 6.08
CA PHE A 176 -0.41 -7.81 5.47
C PHE A 176 -1.41 -8.92 5.79
N ALA A 177 -1.94 -8.98 7.01
CA ALA A 177 -2.97 -9.95 7.40
C ALA A 177 -4.22 -9.85 6.52
N PHE A 178 -4.62 -8.64 6.14
CA PHE A 178 -5.74 -8.43 5.20
C PHE A 178 -5.32 -8.63 3.73
N TYR A 179 -4.09 -8.33 3.36
CA TYR A 179 -3.63 -8.37 1.98
C TYR A 179 -3.31 -9.79 1.50
N LEU A 180 -2.60 -10.60 2.29
CA LEU A 180 -2.16 -11.93 1.87
C LEU A 180 -3.30 -12.87 1.46
N PRO A 181 -4.43 -12.94 2.17
CA PRO A 181 -5.57 -13.73 1.72
C PRO A 181 -6.09 -13.32 0.35
N VAL A 182 -6.09 -12.01 0.05
CA VAL A 182 -6.52 -11.50 -1.26
C VAL A 182 -5.60 -12.00 -2.36
N VAL A 183 -4.28 -11.94 -2.15
CA VAL A 183 -3.30 -12.44 -3.13
C VAL A 183 -3.47 -13.93 -3.41
N LEU A 184 -3.76 -14.73 -2.37
CA LEU A 184 -3.80 -16.19 -2.48
C LEU A 184 -5.14 -16.72 -2.98
N TRP A 185 -6.25 -16.11 -2.58
CA TRP A 185 -7.58 -16.72 -2.71
C TRP A 185 -8.61 -15.88 -3.46
N ALA A 186 -8.36 -14.58 -3.78
CA ALA A 186 -9.37 -13.76 -4.46
C ALA A 186 -9.77 -14.31 -5.84
N ASN A 187 -8.87 -14.99 -6.55
CA ASN A 187 -9.17 -15.64 -7.83
C ASN A 187 -10.14 -16.82 -7.68
N LYS A 188 -10.12 -17.51 -6.52
CA LYS A 188 -11.00 -18.65 -6.22
C LYS A 188 -12.30 -18.20 -5.56
N ASN A 189 -12.23 -17.21 -4.67
CA ASN A 189 -13.37 -16.67 -3.93
C ASN A 189 -13.37 -15.14 -3.97
N PRO A 190 -14.16 -14.52 -4.84
CA PRO A 190 -14.23 -13.05 -4.97
C PRO A 190 -14.60 -12.32 -3.67
N LYS A 191 -15.27 -12.98 -2.72
CA LYS A 191 -15.59 -12.37 -1.41
C LYS A 191 -14.34 -12.04 -0.59
N VAL A 192 -13.25 -12.78 -0.78
CA VAL A 192 -11.96 -12.49 -0.12
C VAL A 192 -11.41 -11.12 -0.55
N GLY A 193 -11.76 -10.66 -1.76
CA GLY A 193 -11.43 -9.30 -2.21
C GLY A 193 -11.93 -8.19 -1.29
N MET A 194 -12.99 -8.45 -0.50
CA MET A 194 -13.51 -7.49 0.48
C MET A 194 -12.51 -7.16 1.60
N MET A 195 -11.53 -8.02 1.85
CA MET A 195 -10.45 -7.75 2.82
C MET A 195 -9.56 -6.56 2.40
N MET A 196 -9.71 -6.06 1.17
CA MET A 196 -9.06 -4.81 0.77
C MET A 196 -9.61 -3.59 1.51
N PHE A 197 -10.89 -3.58 1.94
CA PHE A 197 -11.45 -2.47 2.73
C PHE A 197 -10.76 -2.27 4.08
N PRO A 198 -10.70 -3.28 4.98
CA PRO A 198 -9.97 -3.12 6.22
C PRO A 198 -8.48 -2.85 6.00
N LYS A 199 -7.84 -3.43 4.97
CA LYS A 199 -6.47 -3.09 4.60
C LYS A 199 -6.31 -1.58 4.33
N THR A 200 -7.24 -1.00 3.56
CA THR A 200 -7.22 0.42 3.20
C THR A 200 -7.41 1.32 4.42
N ILE A 201 -8.30 0.93 5.35
CA ILE A 201 -8.47 1.64 6.63
C ILE A 201 -7.16 1.63 7.44
N VAL A 202 -6.45 0.51 7.43
CA VAL A 202 -5.16 0.41 8.13
C VAL A 202 -4.12 1.37 7.53
N TYR A 203 -4.12 1.62 6.22
CA TYR A 203 -3.23 2.64 5.64
C TYR A 203 -3.60 4.06 6.08
N LEU A 204 -4.90 4.38 6.18
CA LEU A 204 -5.31 5.66 6.78
C LEU A 204 -4.83 5.77 8.23
N TRP A 205 -4.88 4.68 8.97
CA TRP A 205 -4.36 4.65 10.34
C TRP A 205 -2.84 4.87 10.40
N MET A 206 -2.05 4.25 9.50
CA MET A 206 -0.61 4.53 9.39
C MET A 206 -0.33 6.01 9.14
N LEU A 207 -1.09 6.65 8.23
CA LEU A 207 -0.97 8.08 7.97
C LEU A 207 -1.39 8.92 9.20
N ALA A 208 -2.46 8.52 9.90
CA ALA A 208 -2.90 9.19 11.13
C ALA A 208 -1.86 9.12 12.26
N ILE A 209 -1.16 7.99 12.42
CA ILE A 209 -0.04 7.86 13.35
C ILE A 209 1.05 8.90 13.02
N CYS A 210 1.35 9.10 11.74
CA CYS A 210 2.34 10.08 11.30
C CYS A 210 1.95 11.54 11.57
N LEU A 211 0.70 11.84 11.97
CA LEU A 211 0.31 13.20 12.40
C LEU A 211 1.01 13.62 13.70
N GLY A 212 1.49 12.68 14.49
CA GLY A 212 2.25 12.93 15.71
C GLY A 212 3.71 13.34 15.48
N LEU A 213 4.25 13.18 14.24
CA LEU A 213 5.60 13.61 13.88
C LEU A 213 5.68 15.15 13.89
#